data_a93fa4bc31481bafb760ccdad870f16a
#
_entry.id   a93fa4bc31481bafb760ccdad870f16a
#
_cell.length_a   1.000
_cell.length_b   1.000
_cell.length_c   1.000
_cell.angle_alpha   90.00
_cell.angle_beta   90.00
_cell.angle_gamma   90.00
#
_symmetry.space_group_name_H-M   'P 1'
#
loop_
_entity.id
_entity.type
_entity.pdbx_description
1 polymer ?
#
loop_
_entity_poly.entity_id
_entity_poly.type
_entity_poly.pdbx_seq_one_letter_code
_entity_poly.pdbx_strand_id
1 'polypeptide(L)'
;MKKLLAALLAAAMITTAFAGCASSGDSSSAADNNSSSQSESQSDAALSGILKLSGSTSMEKVAKAWGEAFTAENPDVTVDVQLGGSGAAVTNVNDGVSDIGNLSRALKDEEKEGLTENTVALDGIAVAVNPANGVEDLTLDQIKDIFLGNITNWSELGGSDAEIVVVGREAGSGTRDGFEEIVGVKDQVKYDSELNETGQVKNLVATNENAIGYISLDYVDDTVKALKVGGVTPSEETIKDGSYTLQRPFIMVTKGEGTELAQAFLEYVLSDAGQEVAKTAGCIPIN
;
A
#
# COMPACT_ATOMS: atom_id res chain seq x y z
N MET A 1 -27.51 43.28 -18.76
CA MET A 1 -28.51 44.15 -18.08
C MET A 1 -28.40 43.82 -16.58
N LYS A 2 -27.74 44.68 -15.81
CA LYS A 2 -28.27 45.44 -14.64
C LYS A 2 -28.81 44.51 -13.54
N LYS A 3 -28.43 44.54 -12.23
CA LYS A 3 -27.81 45.57 -11.36
C LYS A 3 -27.35 44.86 -10.07
N LEU A 4 -26.22 45.06 -9.58
CA LEU A 4 -25.79 45.68 -8.31
C LEU A 4 -26.87 45.89 -7.24
N LEU A 5 -26.62 45.40 -6.01
CA LEU A 5 -26.81 46.20 -4.80
C LEU A 5 -25.94 45.68 -3.65
N ALA A 6 -25.11 46.56 -3.14
CA ALA A 6 -24.32 46.46 -1.92
C ALA A 6 -25.15 47.01 -0.73
N ALA A 7 -24.93 46.50 0.46
CA ALA A 7 -25.25 47.23 1.69
C ALA A 7 -24.28 46.84 2.82
N LEU A 8 -23.68 47.86 3.37
CA LEU A 8 -22.70 47.99 4.44
C LEU A 8 -23.34 48.05 5.84
N LEU A 9 -22.47 48.02 6.87
CA LEU A 9 -22.53 48.50 8.25
C LEU A 9 -23.04 47.48 9.30
N ALA A 10 -22.51 47.37 10.54
CA ALA A 10 -21.63 48.24 11.33
C ALA A 10 -20.98 47.45 12.49
N ALA A 11 -19.88 48.01 13.00
CA ALA A 11 -19.08 47.59 14.12
C ALA A 11 -19.78 47.82 15.48
N ALA A 12 -19.43 47.04 16.50
CA ALA A 12 -19.49 47.46 17.90
C ALA A 12 -18.34 46.81 18.70
N MET A 13 -17.38 47.65 19.07
CA MET A 13 -16.37 47.40 20.10
C MET A 13 -17.02 47.52 21.49
N ILE A 14 -16.68 46.58 22.39
CA ILE A 14 -16.82 46.83 23.84
C ILE A 14 -15.50 46.41 24.49
N THR A 15 -14.76 47.43 24.92
CA THR A 15 -13.64 47.38 25.84
C THR A 15 -14.14 47.46 27.26
N THR A 16 -13.74 46.54 28.15
CA THR A 16 -13.77 46.79 29.59
C THR A 16 -12.42 46.40 30.20
N ALA A 17 -11.72 47.48 30.57
CA ALA A 17 -10.58 47.42 31.46
C ALA A 17 -11.05 47.37 32.92
N PHE A 18 -10.43 46.54 33.74
CA PHE A 18 -10.43 46.71 35.20
C PHE A 18 -8.99 46.64 35.70
N ALA A 19 -8.60 47.76 36.28
CA ALA A 19 -7.34 48.00 36.95
C ALA A 19 -7.50 47.89 38.48
N GLY A 20 -6.45 47.36 39.11
CA GLY A 20 -5.98 47.83 40.42
C GLY A 20 -6.46 47.07 41.65
N CYS A 21 -5.57 46.52 42.45
CA CYS A 21 -4.91 47.24 43.55
C CYS A 21 -3.83 46.40 44.20
N ALA A 22 -2.71 47.04 44.44
CA ALA A 22 -1.61 46.54 45.25
C ALA A 22 -1.93 46.64 46.75
N SER A 23 -1.42 45.70 47.53
CA SER A 23 -1.12 45.93 48.95
C SER A 23 0.01 44.98 49.37
N SER A 24 1.07 45.60 49.84
CA SER A 24 2.28 45.06 50.45
C SER A 24 2.05 44.52 51.87
N GLY A 25 2.70 43.44 52.24
CA GLY A 25 2.77 42.95 53.63
C GLY A 25 3.80 41.83 53.74
N ASP A 26 4.85 42.17 54.45
CA ASP A 26 6.10 41.42 54.71
C ASP A 26 5.89 40.30 55.77
N SER A 27 6.78 39.28 55.70
CA SER A 27 7.40 38.46 56.75
C SER A 27 7.28 36.96 56.67
N SER A 28 8.46 36.39 56.35
CA SER A 28 9.21 35.27 56.98
C SER A 28 8.62 33.85 57.08
N SER A 29 9.42 32.95 56.51
CA SER A 29 9.89 31.62 57.01
C SER A 29 8.92 30.45 57.11
N ALA A 30 9.12 29.48 56.26
CA ALA A 30 9.60 28.12 56.58
C ALA A 30 9.54 27.22 55.35
N ALA A 31 10.63 26.50 55.18
CA ALA A 31 10.75 25.47 54.14
C ALA A 31 9.82 24.30 54.45
N ASP A 32 9.04 23.89 53.43
CA ASP A 32 8.62 22.51 53.35
C ASP A 32 8.72 22.04 51.86
N ASN A 33 9.60 21.12 51.72
CA ASN A 33 10.02 20.49 50.47
C ASN A 33 8.96 19.42 50.14
N ASN A 34 7.88 19.81 49.45
CA ASN A 34 6.94 18.83 48.88
C ASN A 34 7.18 18.74 47.36
N SER A 35 8.08 17.82 47.00
CA SER A 35 8.28 17.40 45.64
C SER A 35 7.03 16.65 45.15
N SER A 36 6.04 17.39 44.69
CA SER A 36 4.99 16.79 43.92
C SER A 36 5.50 16.52 42.53
N SER A 37 5.84 15.24 42.30
CA SER A 37 5.97 14.70 40.97
C SER A 37 4.67 14.97 40.21
N GLN A 38 4.67 16.01 39.39
CA GLN A 38 3.70 16.10 38.30
C GLN A 38 4.00 14.96 37.35
N SER A 39 3.25 13.87 37.51
CA SER A 39 3.00 12.95 36.42
C SER A 39 2.33 13.76 35.33
N GLU A 40 3.08 14.13 34.30
CA GLU A 40 2.49 14.60 33.07
C GLU A 40 1.62 13.46 32.56
N SER A 41 0.32 13.54 32.82
CA SER A 41 -0.68 12.86 32.02
C SER A 41 -0.50 13.41 30.62
N GLN A 42 0.17 12.68 29.74
CA GLN A 42 -0.07 12.81 28.31
C GLN A 42 -1.58 12.63 28.14
N SER A 43 -2.27 13.72 27.89
CA SER A 43 -3.62 13.66 27.37
C SER A 43 -3.48 13.02 25.99
N ASP A 44 -3.93 11.77 25.83
CA ASP A 44 -4.19 11.18 24.51
C ASP A 44 -5.16 12.14 23.80
N ALA A 45 -4.60 13.08 23.04
CA ALA A 45 -5.40 13.90 22.16
C ALA A 45 -5.96 12.93 21.10
N ALA A 46 -7.29 12.85 20.99
CA ALA A 46 -7.94 11.99 20.03
C ALA A 46 -7.40 12.30 18.62
N LEU A 47 -6.97 11.28 17.90
CA LEU A 47 -6.48 11.42 16.53
C LEU A 47 -7.61 11.95 15.65
N SER A 48 -7.29 12.89 14.76
CA SER A 48 -8.28 13.47 13.84
C SER A 48 -7.62 13.97 12.56
N GLY A 49 -8.40 14.05 11.47
CA GLY A 49 -7.92 14.59 10.20
C GLY A 49 -8.03 13.61 9.04
N ILE A 50 -7.34 13.91 7.95
CA ILE A 50 -7.33 13.08 6.75
C ILE A 50 -5.91 12.50 6.58
N LEU A 51 -5.81 11.18 6.57
CA LEU A 51 -4.60 10.45 6.25
C LEU A 51 -4.65 10.03 4.78
N LYS A 52 -3.71 10.50 3.99
CA LYS A 52 -3.65 10.22 2.55
C LYS A 52 -2.63 9.12 2.26
N LEU A 53 -3.11 8.01 1.73
CA LEU A 53 -2.29 6.92 1.22
C LEU A 53 -2.31 6.95 -0.31
N SER A 54 -1.19 6.66 -0.96
CA SER A 54 -1.18 6.50 -2.43
C SER A 54 -0.25 5.38 -2.87
N GLY A 55 -0.54 4.78 -4.03
CA GLY A 55 0.42 3.91 -4.68
C GLY A 55 -0.09 2.57 -5.20
N SER A 56 0.55 1.49 -4.79
CA SER A 56 0.38 0.16 -5.36
C SER A 56 -1.07 -0.32 -5.44
N THR A 57 -1.50 -0.67 -6.64
CA THR A 57 -2.83 -1.25 -6.87
C THR A 57 -2.94 -2.69 -6.35
N SER A 58 -1.82 -3.38 -6.12
CA SER A 58 -1.82 -4.69 -5.45
C SER A 58 -2.13 -4.58 -3.96
N MET A 59 -1.87 -3.43 -3.34
CA MET A 59 -2.18 -3.18 -1.93
C MET A 59 -3.57 -2.58 -1.72
N GLU A 60 -4.35 -2.36 -2.78
CA GLU A 60 -5.64 -1.66 -2.70
C GLU A 60 -6.56 -2.25 -1.64
N LYS A 61 -6.77 -3.58 -1.69
CA LYS A 61 -7.69 -4.27 -0.78
C LYS A 61 -7.25 -4.15 0.67
N VAL A 62 -5.99 -4.46 0.94
CA VAL A 62 -5.46 -4.44 2.31
C VAL A 62 -5.34 -3.02 2.85
N ALA A 63 -4.93 -2.03 2.02
CA ALA A 63 -4.84 -0.65 2.44
C ALA A 63 -6.21 -0.05 2.80
N LYS A 64 -7.26 -0.37 2.02
CA LYS A 64 -8.64 0.00 2.34
C LYS A 64 -9.13 -0.68 3.61
N ALA A 65 -8.88 -1.99 3.77
CA ALA A 65 -9.28 -2.74 4.96
C ALA A 65 -8.61 -2.19 6.23
N TRP A 66 -7.32 -1.87 6.20
CA TRP A 66 -6.64 -1.19 7.31
C TRP A 66 -7.23 0.19 7.58
N GLY A 67 -7.52 0.97 6.52
CA GLY A 67 -8.12 2.30 6.63
C GLY A 67 -9.51 2.26 7.29
N GLU A 68 -10.36 1.32 6.88
CA GLU A 68 -11.69 1.12 7.46
C GLU A 68 -11.61 0.69 8.93
N ALA A 69 -10.72 -0.26 9.26
CA ALA A 69 -10.56 -0.73 10.63
C ALA A 69 -9.96 0.36 11.54
N PHE A 70 -8.96 1.10 11.08
CA PHE A 70 -8.39 2.22 11.83
C PHE A 70 -9.39 3.36 12.08
N THR A 71 -10.21 3.69 11.07
CA THR A 71 -11.29 4.71 11.21
C THR A 71 -12.38 4.24 12.18
N ALA A 72 -12.66 2.93 12.27
CA ALA A 72 -13.62 2.41 13.25
C ALA A 72 -13.15 2.62 14.69
N GLU A 73 -11.84 2.59 14.94
CA GLU A 73 -11.24 2.89 16.27
C GLU A 73 -11.03 4.40 16.48
N ASN A 74 -10.88 5.18 15.39
CA ASN A 74 -10.60 6.62 15.41
C ASN A 74 -11.63 7.37 14.54
N PRO A 75 -12.86 7.61 15.03
CA PRO A 75 -13.98 8.11 14.21
C PRO A 75 -13.77 9.51 13.60
N ASP A 76 -12.87 10.31 14.17
CA ASP A 76 -12.53 11.65 13.67
C ASP A 76 -11.42 11.61 12.58
N VAL A 77 -10.94 10.41 12.22
CA VAL A 77 -9.95 10.20 11.15
C VAL A 77 -10.63 9.69 9.89
N THR A 78 -10.23 10.23 8.75
CA THR A 78 -10.58 9.69 7.43
C THR A 78 -9.31 9.18 6.75
N VAL A 79 -9.31 7.95 6.27
CA VAL A 79 -8.21 7.38 5.47
C VAL A 79 -8.60 7.39 3.99
N ASP A 80 -7.86 8.16 3.18
CA ASP A 80 -8.04 8.28 1.72
C ASP A 80 -6.97 7.46 1.00
N VAL A 81 -7.39 6.45 0.22
CA VAL A 81 -6.49 5.55 -0.51
C VAL A 81 -6.58 5.81 -2.01
N GLN A 82 -5.50 6.32 -2.60
CA GLN A 82 -5.39 6.62 -4.02
C GLN A 82 -4.47 5.62 -4.72
N LEU A 83 -4.83 5.21 -5.92
CA LEU A 83 -4.08 4.23 -6.71
C LEU A 83 -3.22 4.92 -7.78
N GLY A 84 -2.04 4.36 -8.10
CA GLY A 84 -1.15 4.95 -9.10
C GLY A 84 0.18 4.22 -9.27
N GLY A 85 0.31 3.03 -8.69
CA GLY A 85 1.55 2.23 -8.73
C GLY A 85 2.61 2.68 -7.72
N SER A 86 3.60 1.81 -7.47
CA SER A 86 4.65 2.04 -6.46
C SER A 86 5.56 3.22 -6.78
N GLY A 87 5.85 3.46 -8.06
CA GLY A 87 6.65 4.63 -8.48
C GLY A 87 5.95 5.96 -8.20
N ALA A 88 4.63 6.03 -8.43
CA ALA A 88 3.84 7.21 -8.10
C ALA A 88 3.76 7.45 -6.59
N ALA A 89 3.71 6.38 -5.78
CA ALA A 89 3.74 6.49 -4.32
C ALA A 89 5.00 7.22 -3.83
N VAL A 90 6.17 6.83 -4.32
CA VAL A 90 7.45 7.46 -3.99
C VAL A 90 7.44 8.95 -4.31
N THR A 91 6.98 9.31 -5.52
CA THR A 91 6.86 10.72 -5.94
C THR A 91 5.89 11.49 -5.04
N ASN A 92 4.69 10.94 -4.79
CA ASN A 92 3.66 11.61 -4.00
C ASN A 92 4.08 11.86 -2.55
N VAL A 93 4.80 10.92 -1.93
CA VAL A 93 5.33 11.11 -0.56
C VAL A 93 6.44 12.16 -0.54
N ASN A 94 7.37 12.13 -1.50
CA ASN A 94 8.43 13.12 -1.60
C ASN A 94 7.87 14.53 -1.80
N ASP A 95 6.83 14.68 -2.60
CA ASP A 95 6.18 15.96 -2.90
C ASP A 95 5.17 16.40 -1.82
N GLY A 96 4.91 15.57 -0.81
CA GLY A 96 3.94 15.84 0.26
C GLY A 96 2.48 15.80 -0.20
N VAL A 97 2.19 15.11 -1.31
CA VAL A 97 0.83 14.89 -1.83
C VAL A 97 0.11 13.81 -1.01
N SER A 98 0.84 12.79 -0.57
CA SER A 98 0.37 11.76 0.36
C SER A 98 1.28 11.64 1.57
N ASP A 99 0.70 11.21 2.69
CA ASP A 99 1.39 11.00 3.97
C ASP A 99 2.12 9.66 3.98
N ILE A 100 1.51 8.64 3.34
CA ILE A 100 2.05 7.28 3.24
C ILE A 100 2.02 6.83 1.78
N GLY A 101 3.11 6.22 1.34
CA GLY A 101 3.23 5.57 0.04
C GLY A 101 3.13 4.05 0.17
N ASN A 102 2.23 3.42 -0.58
CA ASN A 102 2.05 1.97 -0.62
C ASN A 102 2.89 1.37 -1.76
N LEU A 103 3.86 0.54 -1.43
CA LEU A 103 4.76 -0.09 -2.40
C LEU A 103 4.64 -1.61 -2.34
N SER A 104 4.58 -2.24 -3.49
CA SER A 104 4.63 -3.70 -3.64
C SER A 104 6.00 -4.18 -4.15
N ARG A 105 7.04 -3.52 -3.70
CA ARG A 105 8.47 -3.81 -3.84
C ARG A 105 9.27 -2.99 -2.81
N ALA A 106 10.52 -3.33 -2.59
CA ALA A 106 11.44 -2.47 -1.86
C ALA A 106 11.69 -1.14 -2.59
N LEU A 107 12.13 -0.11 -1.86
CA LEU A 107 12.64 1.11 -2.48
C LEU A 107 13.90 0.80 -3.29
N LYS A 108 13.99 1.38 -4.47
CA LYS A 108 15.24 1.40 -5.26
C LYS A 108 16.27 2.25 -4.52
N ASP A 109 17.55 2.00 -4.73
CA ASP A 109 18.60 2.72 -4.00
C ASP A 109 18.52 4.25 -4.17
N GLU A 110 18.13 4.71 -5.37
CA GLU A 110 17.92 6.12 -5.67
C GLU A 110 16.66 6.72 -5.03
N GLU A 111 15.73 5.89 -4.54
CA GLU A 111 14.48 6.31 -3.91
C GLU A 111 14.58 6.40 -2.38
N LYS A 112 15.63 5.86 -1.77
CA LYS A 112 15.76 5.73 -0.29
C LYS A 112 16.02 7.05 0.43
N GLU A 113 16.53 8.06 -0.27
CA GLU A 113 16.90 9.32 0.37
C GLU A 113 15.65 10.03 0.94
N GLY A 114 15.67 10.25 2.25
CA GLY A 114 14.60 10.96 2.97
C GLY A 114 13.31 10.16 3.20
N LEU A 115 13.26 8.90 2.78
CA LEU A 115 12.12 8.02 3.02
C LEU A 115 12.43 6.96 4.08
N THR A 116 11.44 6.63 4.89
CA THR A 116 11.48 5.53 5.86
C THR A 116 10.59 4.39 5.36
N GLU A 117 11.16 3.17 5.28
CA GLU A 117 10.46 1.96 4.87
C GLU A 117 9.92 1.19 6.08
N ASN A 118 8.66 0.76 5.98
CA ASN A 118 8.03 -0.15 6.93
C ASN A 118 7.48 -1.34 6.14
N THR A 119 8.06 -2.53 6.32
CA THR A 119 7.45 -3.75 5.79
C THR A 119 6.20 -4.06 6.59
N VAL A 120 5.05 -4.16 5.92
CA VAL A 120 3.75 -4.29 6.56
C VAL A 120 3.07 -5.64 6.30
N ALA A 121 3.45 -6.33 5.24
CA ALA A 121 2.99 -7.68 4.91
C ALA A 121 3.93 -8.32 3.88
N LEU A 122 3.74 -9.62 3.62
CA LEU A 122 4.30 -10.29 2.45
C LEU A 122 3.19 -10.58 1.44
N ASP A 123 3.57 -10.70 0.16
CA ASP A 123 2.67 -11.01 -0.94
C ASP A 123 3.32 -11.99 -1.93
N GLY A 124 2.53 -12.91 -2.45
CA GLY A 124 2.93 -13.75 -3.56
C GLY A 124 2.55 -13.11 -4.90
N ILE A 125 3.44 -13.20 -5.89
CA ILE A 125 3.11 -12.83 -7.27
C ILE A 125 2.64 -14.11 -7.97
N ALA A 126 1.33 -14.25 -8.14
CA ALA A 126 0.75 -15.38 -8.84
C ALA A 126 0.91 -15.21 -10.36
N VAL A 127 1.43 -16.23 -11.03
CA VAL A 127 1.35 -16.37 -12.49
C VAL A 127 -0.06 -16.85 -12.80
N ALA A 128 -0.86 -16.00 -13.43
CA ALA A 128 -2.28 -16.22 -13.64
C ALA A 128 -2.59 -16.55 -15.10
N VAL A 129 -3.44 -17.55 -15.30
CA VAL A 129 -4.04 -17.90 -16.57
C VAL A 129 -5.56 -18.06 -16.43
N ASN A 130 -6.26 -18.16 -17.56
CA ASN A 130 -7.68 -18.48 -17.55
C ASN A 130 -7.92 -19.91 -16.99
N PRO A 131 -8.98 -20.18 -16.23
CA PRO A 131 -9.29 -21.52 -15.72
C PRO A 131 -9.42 -22.60 -16.82
N ALA A 132 -9.81 -22.22 -18.04
CA ALA A 132 -9.90 -23.11 -19.19
C ALA A 132 -8.52 -23.48 -19.81
N ASN A 133 -7.44 -22.77 -19.45
CA ASN A 133 -6.08 -23.11 -19.88
C ASN A 133 -5.64 -24.45 -19.30
N GLY A 134 -5.16 -25.37 -20.13
CA GLY A 134 -4.79 -26.74 -19.72
C GLY A 134 -3.48 -26.84 -18.95
N VAL A 135 -2.64 -25.79 -18.90
CA VAL A 135 -1.37 -25.77 -18.20
C VAL A 135 -1.59 -25.59 -16.70
N GLU A 136 -0.86 -26.35 -15.86
CA GLU A 136 -1.00 -26.33 -14.40
C GLU A 136 0.28 -25.88 -13.68
N ASP A 137 1.44 -26.03 -14.33
CA ASP A 137 2.74 -25.77 -13.74
C ASP A 137 3.70 -25.26 -14.80
N LEU A 138 4.50 -24.26 -14.44
CA LEU A 138 5.59 -23.74 -15.27
C LEU A 138 6.85 -23.62 -14.42
N THR A 139 7.99 -24.00 -14.98
CA THR A 139 9.28 -23.66 -14.38
C THR A 139 9.56 -22.16 -14.50
N LEU A 140 10.43 -21.62 -13.66
CA LEU A 140 10.84 -20.22 -13.75
C LEU A 140 11.47 -19.88 -15.13
N ASP A 141 12.23 -20.83 -15.70
CA ASP A 141 12.82 -20.67 -17.04
C ASP A 141 11.75 -20.64 -18.15
N GLN A 142 10.69 -21.46 -18.05
CA GLN A 142 9.56 -21.41 -18.99
C GLN A 142 8.81 -20.08 -18.89
N ILE A 143 8.56 -19.58 -17.67
CA ILE A 143 7.97 -18.26 -17.46
C ILE A 143 8.85 -17.20 -18.12
N LYS A 144 10.15 -17.23 -17.85
CA LYS A 144 11.13 -16.35 -18.50
C LYS A 144 11.05 -16.37 -20.01
N ASP A 145 11.04 -17.57 -20.63
CA ASP A 145 11.01 -17.73 -22.07
C ASP A 145 9.69 -17.23 -22.69
N ILE A 146 8.55 -17.41 -22.01
CA ILE A 146 7.27 -16.84 -22.42
C ILE A 146 7.37 -15.30 -22.45
N PHE A 147 7.80 -14.69 -21.36
CA PHE A 147 7.83 -13.21 -21.24
C PHE A 147 8.90 -12.58 -22.14
N LEU A 148 9.95 -13.29 -22.51
CA LEU A 148 10.91 -12.86 -23.55
C LEU A 148 10.40 -13.10 -24.97
N GLY A 149 9.31 -13.84 -25.16
CA GLY A 149 8.75 -14.24 -26.45
C GLY A 149 9.59 -15.31 -27.17
N ASN A 150 10.29 -16.16 -26.42
CA ASN A 150 10.99 -17.35 -26.94
C ASN A 150 10.03 -18.55 -27.04
N ILE A 151 9.04 -18.64 -26.14
CA ILE A 151 7.91 -19.56 -26.20
C ILE A 151 6.66 -18.71 -26.48
N THR A 152 5.97 -19.00 -27.58
CA THR A 152 4.84 -18.19 -28.05
C THR A 152 3.54 -18.96 -28.22
N ASN A 153 3.57 -20.29 -28.05
CA ASN A 153 2.40 -21.15 -28.23
C ASN A 153 2.24 -22.10 -27.04
N TRP A 154 1.02 -22.20 -26.51
CA TRP A 154 0.72 -23.07 -25.38
C TRP A 154 1.00 -24.56 -25.64
N SER A 155 0.97 -25.02 -26.90
CA SER A 155 1.27 -26.39 -27.24
C SER A 155 2.72 -26.79 -26.91
N GLU A 156 3.65 -25.85 -26.87
CA GLU A 156 5.05 -26.09 -26.45
C GLU A 156 5.14 -26.44 -24.94
N LEU A 157 4.10 -26.15 -24.18
CA LEU A 157 3.99 -26.35 -22.74
C LEU A 157 2.94 -27.41 -22.37
N GLY A 158 2.46 -28.17 -23.35
CA GLY A 158 1.45 -29.22 -23.15
C GLY A 158 0.01 -28.70 -23.07
N GLY A 159 -0.21 -27.44 -23.42
CA GLY A 159 -1.53 -26.81 -23.54
C GLY A 159 -2.13 -26.98 -24.96
N SER A 160 -3.12 -26.15 -25.27
CA SER A 160 -3.77 -26.09 -26.58
C SER A 160 -2.84 -25.51 -27.66
N ASP A 161 -3.11 -25.80 -28.94
CA ASP A 161 -2.44 -25.13 -30.06
C ASP A 161 -3.03 -23.72 -30.23
N ALA A 162 -2.50 -22.77 -29.45
CA ALA A 162 -2.94 -21.38 -29.42
C ALA A 162 -1.78 -20.46 -29.04
N GLU A 163 -1.74 -19.28 -29.65
CA GLU A 163 -0.73 -18.25 -29.37
C GLU A 163 -0.91 -17.71 -27.93
N ILE A 164 0.20 -17.54 -27.22
CA ILE A 164 0.22 -16.98 -25.87
C ILE A 164 0.05 -15.46 -25.95
N VAL A 165 -0.88 -14.91 -25.17
CA VAL A 165 -1.07 -13.47 -25.01
C VAL A 165 -0.46 -13.01 -23.70
N VAL A 166 0.64 -12.28 -23.75
CA VAL A 166 1.39 -11.84 -22.56
C VAL A 166 0.84 -10.53 -22.04
N VAL A 167 0.30 -10.56 -20.83
CA VAL A 167 -0.35 -9.42 -20.18
C VAL A 167 0.46 -8.98 -18.97
N GLY A 168 0.79 -7.71 -18.92
CA GLY A 168 1.55 -7.15 -17.80
C GLY A 168 1.03 -5.82 -17.30
N ARG A 169 1.88 -5.18 -16.52
CA ARG A 169 1.62 -3.90 -15.89
C ARG A 169 2.45 -2.81 -16.56
N GLU A 170 1.95 -1.58 -16.48
CA GLU A 170 2.67 -0.38 -16.90
C GLU A 170 4.00 -0.18 -16.15
N ALA A 171 4.87 0.65 -16.69
CA ALA A 171 6.07 1.12 -16.01
C ALA A 171 5.71 1.84 -14.70
N GLY A 172 6.51 1.63 -13.63
CA GLY A 172 6.24 2.17 -12.30
C GLY A 172 5.35 1.27 -11.42
N SER A 173 4.81 0.17 -11.97
CA SER A 173 4.15 -0.86 -11.17
C SER A 173 5.17 -1.64 -10.34
N GLY A 174 5.00 -1.67 -9.00
CA GLY A 174 5.83 -2.50 -8.13
C GLY A 174 5.64 -4.00 -8.39
N THR A 175 4.47 -4.43 -8.91
CA THR A 175 4.25 -5.84 -9.29
C THR A 175 5.08 -6.19 -10.51
N ARG A 176 5.14 -5.30 -11.50
CA ARG A 176 6.03 -5.46 -12.66
C ARG A 176 7.48 -5.51 -12.24
N ASP A 177 7.92 -4.51 -11.46
CA ASP A 177 9.31 -4.43 -10.99
C ASP A 177 9.73 -5.73 -10.27
N GLY A 178 8.91 -6.20 -9.30
CA GLY A 178 9.19 -7.41 -8.54
C GLY A 178 9.16 -8.69 -9.39
N PHE A 179 8.18 -8.82 -10.29
CA PHE A 179 8.08 -9.97 -11.19
C PHE A 179 9.26 -10.03 -12.16
N GLU A 180 9.54 -8.94 -12.85
CA GLU A 180 10.62 -8.88 -13.86
C GLU A 180 12.00 -9.10 -13.23
N GLU A 181 12.21 -8.62 -11.99
CA GLU A 181 13.46 -8.83 -11.26
C GLU A 181 13.65 -10.30 -10.87
N ILE A 182 12.63 -10.94 -10.27
CA ILE A 182 12.71 -12.34 -9.82
C ILE A 182 12.85 -13.30 -11.01
N VAL A 183 12.10 -13.06 -12.10
CA VAL A 183 12.18 -13.88 -13.32
C VAL A 183 13.45 -13.59 -14.13
N GLY A 184 14.10 -12.45 -13.89
CA GLY A 184 15.31 -12.03 -14.60
C GLY A 184 15.05 -11.59 -16.05
N VAL A 185 13.96 -10.82 -16.24
CA VAL A 185 13.52 -10.29 -17.54
C VAL A 185 13.38 -8.76 -17.55
N LYS A 186 13.98 -8.09 -16.58
CA LYS A 186 13.84 -6.65 -16.37
C LYS A 186 14.03 -5.86 -17.66
N ASP A 187 13.04 -5.03 -18.00
CA ASP A 187 13.01 -4.16 -19.18
C ASP A 187 13.14 -4.92 -20.54
N GLN A 188 12.91 -6.24 -20.56
CA GLN A 188 13.07 -7.06 -21.76
C GLN A 188 11.77 -7.76 -22.20
N VAL A 189 10.72 -7.65 -21.41
CA VAL A 189 9.46 -8.34 -21.66
C VAL A 189 8.77 -7.80 -22.90
N LYS A 190 8.19 -8.70 -23.68
CA LYS A 190 7.36 -8.39 -24.85
C LYS A 190 5.89 -8.54 -24.45
N TYR A 191 5.32 -7.49 -23.92
CA TYR A 191 3.91 -7.45 -23.55
C TYR A 191 3.02 -7.24 -24.79
N ASP A 192 1.93 -8.01 -24.89
CA ASP A 192 0.83 -7.74 -25.83
C ASP A 192 -0.11 -6.67 -25.26
N SER A 193 -0.20 -6.58 -23.94
CA SER A 193 -0.97 -5.57 -23.24
C SER A 193 -0.30 -5.14 -21.94
N GLU A 194 -0.20 -3.83 -21.72
CA GLU A 194 0.26 -3.22 -20.47
C GLU A 194 -0.92 -2.48 -19.81
N LEU A 195 -1.23 -2.81 -18.57
CA LEU A 195 -2.42 -2.33 -17.85
C LEU A 195 -2.04 -1.60 -16.56
N ASN A 196 -2.86 -0.62 -16.18
CA ASN A 196 -2.54 0.30 -15.07
C ASN A 196 -2.82 -0.30 -13.69
N GLU A 197 -3.68 -1.33 -13.60
CA GLU A 197 -4.15 -1.86 -12.33
C GLU A 197 -4.09 -3.39 -12.29
N THR A 198 -3.86 -3.94 -11.09
CA THR A 198 -3.86 -5.39 -10.86
C THR A 198 -5.18 -6.04 -11.26
N GLY A 199 -6.31 -5.39 -10.92
CA GLY A 199 -7.64 -5.87 -11.28
C GLY A 199 -7.89 -5.92 -12.78
N GLN A 200 -7.29 -5.02 -13.56
CA GLN A 200 -7.41 -5.02 -15.03
C GLN A 200 -6.64 -6.21 -15.64
N VAL A 201 -5.44 -6.53 -15.14
CA VAL A 201 -4.70 -7.74 -15.57
C VAL A 201 -5.52 -8.98 -15.29
N LYS A 202 -6.05 -9.11 -14.06
CA LYS A 202 -6.95 -10.22 -13.69
C LYS A 202 -8.12 -10.34 -14.66
N ASN A 203 -8.83 -9.24 -14.93
CA ASN A 203 -10.00 -9.25 -15.80
C ASN A 203 -9.67 -9.66 -17.24
N LEU A 204 -8.54 -9.23 -17.78
CA LEU A 204 -8.12 -9.62 -19.12
C LEU A 204 -7.79 -11.11 -19.17
N VAL A 205 -7.06 -11.64 -18.18
CA VAL A 205 -6.76 -13.07 -18.06
C VAL A 205 -8.05 -13.88 -17.91
N ALA A 206 -9.00 -13.42 -17.08
CA ALA A 206 -10.29 -14.09 -16.88
C ALA A 206 -11.13 -14.19 -18.16
N THR A 207 -10.98 -13.25 -19.09
CA THR A 207 -11.79 -13.19 -20.33
C THR A 207 -11.06 -13.69 -21.58
N ASN A 208 -9.77 -14.02 -21.48
CA ASN A 208 -8.98 -14.54 -22.60
C ASN A 208 -8.30 -15.86 -22.20
N GLU A 209 -8.74 -16.97 -22.79
CA GLU A 209 -8.25 -18.32 -22.51
C GLU A 209 -6.75 -18.51 -22.85
N ASN A 210 -6.19 -17.66 -23.72
CA ASN A 210 -4.82 -17.72 -24.16
C ASN A 210 -3.89 -16.76 -23.39
N ALA A 211 -4.44 -15.96 -22.48
CA ALA A 211 -3.66 -14.96 -21.74
C ALA A 211 -2.87 -15.61 -20.60
N ILE A 212 -1.66 -15.07 -20.40
CA ILE A 212 -0.85 -15.23 -19.20
C ILE A 212 -0.54 -13.84 -18.63
N GLY A 213 -0.63 -13.70 -17.31
CA GLY A 213 -0.27 -12.47 -16.62
C GLY A 213 0.25 -12.76 -15.22
N TYR A 214 0.58 -11.69 -14.49
CA TYR A 214 0.98 -11.78 -13.09
C TYR A 214 0.19 -10.79 -12.24
N ILE A 215 -0.28 -11.26 -11.10
CA ILE A 215 -1.11 -10.50 -10.14
C ILE A 215 -0.67 -10.81 -8.71
N SER A 216 -1.07 -9.96 -7.77
CA SER A 216 -0.96 -10.28 -6.34
C SER A 216 -1.83 -11.48 -6.00
N LEU A 217 -1.36 -12.34 -5.09
CA LEU A 217 -2.05 -13.60 -4.73
C LEU A 217 -3.45 -13.34 -4.15
N ASP A 218 -3.65 -12.23 -3.43
CA ASP A 218 -4.93 -11.83 -2.88
C ASP A 218 -6.01 -11.50 -3.96
N TYR A 219 -5.60 -11.31 -5.22
CA TYR A 219 -6.50 -11.10 -6.35
C TYR A 219 -6.96 -12.40 -7.01
N VAL A 220 -6.35 -13.53 -6.67
CA VAL A 220 -6.74 -14.85 -7.24
C VAL A 220 -8.09 -15.28 -6.67
N ASP A 221 -9.02 -15.59 -7.55
CA ASP A 221 -10.32 -16.18 -7.23
C ASP A 221 -10.74 -17.17 -8.34
N ASP A 222 -11.98 -17.65 -8.31
CA ASP A 222 -12.51 -18.64 -9.25
C ASP A 222 -12.49 -18.19 -10.73
N THR A 223 -12.24 -16.90 -11.01
CA THR A 223 -12.21 -16.35 -12.36
C THR A 223 -10.85 -16.50 -13.04
N VAL A 224 -9.79 -16.75 -12.28
CA VAL A 224 -8.43 -16.96 -12.78
C VAL A 224 -7.78 -18.12 -12.05
N LYS A 225 -6.88 -18.82 -12.73
CA LYS A 225 -6.09 -19.91 -12.16
C LYS A 225 -4.66 -19.45 -11.91
N ALA A 226 -4.18 -19.57 -10.67
CA ALA A 226 -2.76 -19.42 -10.35
C ALA A 226 -2.01 -20.70 -10.68
N LEU A 227 -0.97 -20.61 -11.52
CA LEU A 227 -0.11 -21.72 -11.86
C LEU A 227 0.83 -22.05 -10.70
N LYS A 228 1.22 -23.33 -10.62
CA LYS A 228 2.41 -23.71 -9.84
C LYS A 228 3.65 -23.16 -10.51
N VAL A 229 4.67 -22.89 -9.73
CA VAL A 229 5.99 -22.50 -10.24
C VAL A 229 7.01 -23.53 -9.77
N GLY A 230 7.50 -24.32 -10.70
CA GLY A 230 8.43 -25.43 -10.41
C GLY A 230 7.87 -26.47 -9.45
N GLY A 231 6.59 -26.80 -9.59
CA GLY A 231 5.85 -27.73 -8.74
C GLY A 231 5.32 -27.14 -7.44
N VAL A 232 5.63 -25.87 -7.11
CA VAL A 232 5.21 -25.20 -5.87
C VAL A 232 3.94 -24.40 -6.12
N THR A 233 2.89 -24.68 -5.34
CA THR A 233 1.64 -23.92 -5.37
C THR A 233 1.81 -22.61 -4.59
N PRO A 234 1.41 -21.43 -5.13
CA PRO A 234 1.39 -20.21 -4.35
C PRO A 234 0.39 -20.30 -3.20
N SER A 235 0.87 -20.14 -1.98
CA SER A 235 0.05 -20.18 -0.76
C SER A 235 0.75 -19.42 0.37
N GLU A 236 0.00 -19.10 1.44
CA GLU A 236 0.58 -18.49 2.64
C GLU A 236 1.77 -19.31 3.17
N GLU A 237 1.63 -20.65 3.24
CA GLU A 237 2.65 -21.55 3.75
C GLU A 237 3.93 -21.49 2.90
N THR A 238 3.79 -21.63 1.55
CA THR A 238 4.93 -21.68 0.63
C THR A 238 5.61 -20.34 0.43
N ILE A 239 4.92 -19.23 0.73
CA ILE A 239 5.50 -17.90 0.76
C ILE A 239 6.26 -17.67 2.07
N LYS A 240 5.69 -18.07 3.21
CA LYS A 240 6.34 -17.94 4.53
C LYS A 240 7.61 -18.77 4.63
N ASP A 241 7.62 -20.00 4.11
CA ASP A 241 8.79 -20.88 4.14
C ASP A 241 9.81 -20.60 3.01
N GLY A 242 9.47 -19.70 2.07
CA GLY A 242 10.33 -19.29 0.97
C GLY A 242 10.39 -20.28 -0.19
N SER A 243 9.61 -21.37 -0.19
CA SER A 243 9.60 -22.35 -1.28
C SER A 243 8.94 -21.80 -2.56
N TYR A 244 7.96 -20.90 -2.44
CA TYR A 244 7.43 -20.15 -3.56
C TYR A 244 8.28 -18.91 -3.82
N THR A 245 9.03 -18.90 -4.90
CA THR A 245 10.06 -17.88 -5.16
C THR A 245 9.52 -16.54 -5.65
N LEU A 246 8.34 -16.51 -6.28
CA LEU A 246 7.72 -15.28 -6.75
C LEU A 246 7.00 -14.57 -5.59
N GLN A 247 7.76 -14.00 -4.66
CA GLN A 247 7.26 -13.30 -3.49
C GLN A 247 7.97 -11.96 -3.29
N ARG A 248 7.31 -11.07 -2.57
CA ARG A 248 7.79 -9.69 -2.33
C ARG A 248 7.26 -9.13 -1.04
N PRO A 249 7.91 -8.10 -0.45
CA PRO A 249 7.32 -7.32 0.62
C PRO A 249 6.24 -6.37 0.10
N PHE A 250 5.20 -6.17 0.91
CA PHE A 250 4.39 -4.96 0.89
C PHE A 250 4.98 -3.96 1.88
N ILE A 251 5.22 -2.76 1.43
CA ILE A 251 5.92 -1.71 2.16
C ILE A 251 5.07 -0.46 2.20
N MET A 252 5.03 0.17 3.36
CA MET A 252 4.55 1.54 3.53
C MET A 252 5.74 2.45 3.78
N VAL A 253 5.83 3.55 3.01
CA VAL A 253 6.89 4.54 3.16
C VAL A 253 6.34 5.87 3.62
N THR A 254 7.11 6.56 4.46
CA THR A 254 6.84 7.93 4.90
C THR A 254 8.02 8.84 4.57
N LYS A 255 7.80 10.15 4.52
CA LYS A 255 8.88 11.13 4.45
C LYS A 255 9.47 11.34 5.83
N GLY A 256 10.73 10.88 6.04
CA GLY A 256 11.31 10.81 7.37
C GLY A 256 10.43 9.96 8.31
N GLU A 257 10.17 10.47 9.50
CA GLU A 257 9.31 9.79 10.49
C GLU A 257 7.82 9.84 10.14
N GLY A 258 7.42 10.71 9.20
CA GLY A 258 6.02 10.94 8.87
C GLY A 258 5.28 11.85 9.86
N THR A 259 3.99 12.09 9.62
CA THR A 259 3.10 12.81 10.54
C THR A 259 2.71 11.94 11.72
N GLU A 260 2.27 12.54 12.85
CA GLU A 260 1.76 11.80 14.01
C GLU A 260 0.64 10.83 13.61
N LEU A 261 -0.28 11.27 12.74
CA LEU A 261 -1.36 10.42 12.24
C LEU A 261 -0.84 9.25 11.38
N ALA A 262 0.20 9.47 10.57
CA ALA A 262 0.82 8.42 9.78
C ALA A 262 1.55 7.40 10.68
N GLN A 263 2.22 7.86 11.73
CA GLN A 263 2.87 6.99 12.71
C GLN A 263 1.85 6.12 13.45
N ALA A 264 0.77 6.71 13.97
CA ALA A 264 -0.30 5.97 14.65
C ALA A 264 -0.95 4.92 13.73
N PHE A 265 -1.16 5.26 12.45
CA PHE A 265 -1.67 4.30 11.46
C PHE A 265 -0.69 3.16 11.21
N LEU A 266 0.61 3.45 11.07
CA LEU A 266 1.63 2.41 10.90
C LEU A 266 1.76 1.51 12.13
N GLU A 267 1.68 2.07 13.34
CA GLU A 267 1.65 1.29 14.59
C GLU A 267 0.43 0.35 14.61
N TYR A 268 -0.75 0.84 14.21
CA TYR A 268 -1.94 0.01 14.07
C TYR A 268 -1.73 -1.10 13.04
N VAL A 269 -1.25 -0.79 11.84
CA VAL A 269 -1.00 -1.77 10.76
C VAL A 269 -0.05 -2.89 11.22
N LEU A 270 0.97 -2.54 12.00
CA LEU A 270 1.99 -3.47 12.51
C LEU A 270 1.54 -4.22 13.77
N SER A 271 0.44 -3.81 14.41
CA SER A 271 -0.12 -4.50 15.58
C SER A 271 -0.74 -5.85 15.20
N ASP A 272 -0.97 -6.70 16.20
CA ASP A 272 -1.67 -7.98 16.00
C ASP A 272 -3.03 -7.80 15.33
N ALA A 273 -3.77 -6.74 15.68
CA ALA A 273 -5.06 -6.41 15.07
C ALA A 273 -4.91 -6.04 13.59
N GLY A 274 -3.94 -5.18 13.26
CA GLY A 274 -3.65 -4.80 11.88
C GLY A 274 -3.15 -5.98 11.03
N GLN A 275 -2.39 -6.89 11.61
CA GLN A 275 -1.91 -8.09 10.92
C GLN A 275 -3.03 -9.13 10.70
N GLU A 276 -4.01 -9.21 11.57
CA GLU A 276 -5.22 -10.03 11.33
C GLU A 276 -6.09 -9.43 10.20
N VAL A 277 -6.15 -8.10 10.09
CA VAL A 277 -6.76 -7.42 8.93
C VAL A 277 -6.02 -7.78 7.64
N ALA A 278 -4.67 -7.76 7.64
CA ALA A 278 -3.86 -8.15 6.50
C ALA A 278 -4.17 -9.59 6.05
N LYS A 279 -4.21 -10.51 7.00
CA LYS A 279 -4.54 -11.92 6.75
C LYS A 279 -5.95 -12.08 6.16
N THR A 280 -6.94 -11.39 6.71
CA THR A 280 -8.32 -11.42 6.22
C THR A 280 -8.42 -10.84 4.80
N ALA A 281 -7.60 -9.87 4.46
CA ALA A 281 -7.49 -9.28 3.12
C ALA A 281 -6.73 -10.17 2.13
N GLY A 282 -6.17 -11.33 2.56
CA GLY A 282 -5.44 -12.27 1.71
C GLY A 282 -3.94 -12.02 1.61
N CYS A 283 -3.41 -11.10 2.40
CA CYS A 283 -1.96 -10.89 2.52
C CYS A 283 -1.35 -11.83 3.59
N ILE A 284 -0.04 -11.99 3.54
CA ILE A 284 0.69 -12.83 4.49
C ILE A 284 1.26 -11.93 5.61
N PRO A 285 0.83 -12.13 6.89
CA PRO A 285 1.36 -11.40 8.03
C PRO A 285 2.85 -11.58 8.22
N ILE A 286 3.51 -10.56 8.80
CA ILE A 286 4.95 -10.54 9.07
C ILE A 286 5.31 -10.97 10.50
N ASN A 287 4.32 -11.15 11.38
CA ASN A 287 4.46 -11.65 12.77
C ASN A 287 3.99 -13.10 12.92
#